data_b638e2977ef589c1513b2b3d364d22c9
#
_entry.id   b638e2977ef589c1513b2b3d364d22c9
#
_cell.length_a   1.000
_cell.length_b   1.000
_cell.length_c   1.000
_cell.angle_alpha   90.00
_cell.angle_beta   90.00
_cell.angle_gamma   90.00
#
_symmetry.space_group_name_H-M   'P 1'
#
loop_
_entity.id
_entity.type
_entity.pdbx_description
1 polymer ?
#
loop_
_entity_poly.entity_id
_entity_poly.type
_entity_poly.pdbx_seq_one_letter_code
_entity_poly.pdbx_strand_id
1 'polypeptide(L)'
;MKRATKTVKFNIVDIVILLLIVAVVSYVLITTFGIKEDERVNDTVEISFFVTDNFDYISLLSVGDQIYIDGCASALGEVSEIIADASSESATLKVTALFPHDAQVYSASGVPVLRGEEYVLKTLNFKSSATLTGIRTVTKATLKNSEDK
;
A
#
# COMPACT_ATOMS: atom_id res chain seq x y z
N MET A 1 -27.88 -57.20 25.27
CA MET A 1 -26.43 -56.97 25.20
C MET A 1 -26.14 -55.55 25.72
N LYS A 2 -25.64 -55.40 26.97
CA LYS A 2 -25.24 -54.09 27.53
C LYS A 2 -23.81 -53.81 27.11
N ARG A 3 -23.61 -52.77 26.25
CA ARG A 3 -22.27 -52.26 25.92
C ARG A 3 -21.72 -51.53 27.17
N ALA A 4 -20.66 -52.06 27.76
CA ALA A 4 -19.93 -51.40 28.84
C ALA A 4 -19.17 -50.22 28.23
N THR A 5 -19.57 -49.02 28.60
CA THR A 5 -18.84 -47.80 28.35
C THR A 5 -17.59 -47.79 29.23
N LYS A 6 -16.42 -48.03 28.62
CA LYS A 6 -15.13 -47.96 29.29
C LYS A 6 -14.81 -46.47 29.54
N THR A 7 -15.02 -46.01 30.76
CA THR A 7 -14.60 -44.65 31.17
C THR A 7 -13.06 -44.64 31.23
N VAL A 8 -12.46 -43.94 30.32
CA VAL A 8 -11.01 -43.66 30.31
C VAL A 8 -10.77 -42.68 31.46
N LYS A 9 -10.09 -43.15 32.50
CA LYS A 9 -9.62 -42.28 33.57
C LYS A 9 -8.35 -41.58 33.10
N PHE A 10 -8.42 -40.35 32.71
CA PHE A 10 -7.23 -39.52 32.43
C PHE A 10 -6.46 -39.28 33.74
N ASN A 11 -5.18 -39.65 33.73
CA ASN A 11 -4.26 -39.36 34.81
C ASN A 11 -3.73 -37.93 34.62
N ILE A 12 -3.41 -37.25 35.72
CA ILE A 12 -2.85 -35.90 35.69
C ILE A 12 -1.57 -35.84 34.83
N VAL A 13 -0.82 -36.94 34.80
CA VAL A 13 0.38 -37.08 33.94
C VAL A 13 0.04 -37.03 32.46
N ASP A 14 -1.08 -37.67 32.04
CA ASP A 14 -1.52 -37.67 30.64
C ASP A 14 -1.88 -36.26 30.19
N ILE A 15 -2.48 -35.45 31.09
CA ILE A 15 -2.82 -34.05 30.80
C ILE A 15 -1.55 -33.20 30.63
N VAL A 16 -0.55 -33.41 31.49
CA VAL A 16 0.73 -32.70 31.40
C VAL A 16 1.48 -33.05 30.11
N ILE A 17 1.51 -34.32 29.74
CA ILE A 17 2.14 -34.79 28.49
C ILE A 17 1.41 -34.20 27.27
N LEU A 18 0.06 -34.19 27.28
CA LEU A 18 -0.72 -33.59 26.21
C LEU A 18 -0.45 -32.10 26.02
N LEU A 19 -0.38 -31.34 27.14
CA LEU A 19 -0.04 -29.92 27.11
C LEU A 19 1.37 -29.67 26.57
N LEU A 20 2.32 -30.51 26.92
CA LEU A 20 3.70 -30.43 26.43
C LEU A 20 3.76 -30.70 24.92
N ILE A 21 3.03 -31.70 24.42
CA ILE A 21 2.94 -32.00 22.99
C ILE A 21 2.30 -30.80 22.24
N VAL A 22 1.21 -30.24 22.74
CA VAL A 22 0.55 -29.08 22.14
C VAL A 22 1.50 -27.87 22.13
N ALA A 23 2.25 -27.61 23.19
CA ALA A 23 3.22 -26.52 23.24
C ALA A 23 4.34 -26.70 22.21
N VAL A 24 4.89 -27.92 22.09
CA VAL A 24 5.96 -28.23 21.10
C VAL A 24 5.43 -28.11 19.67
N VAL A 25 4.25 -28.65 19.39
CA VAL A 25 3.63 -28.55 18.06
C VAL A 25 3.33 -27.08 17.71
N SER A 26 2.80 -26.30 18.66
CA SER A 26 2.56 -24.86 18.44
C SER A 26 3.87 -24.09 18.18
N TYR A 27 4.93 -24.41 18.94
CA TYR A 27 6.24 -23.79 18.72
C TYR A 27 6.81 -24.13 17.35
N VAL A 28 6.74 -25.40 16.92
CA VAL A 28 7.19 -25.83 15.59
C VAL A 28 6.35 -25.15 14.49
N LEU A 29 5.02 -25.07 14.65
CA LEU A 29 4.16 -24.38 13.70
C LEU A 29 4.50 -22.90 13.58
N ILE A 30 4.73 -22.21 14.72
CA ILE A 30 5.13 -20.79 14.72
C ILE A 30 6.51 -20.61 14.08
N THR A 31 7.47 -21.47 14.34
CA THR A 31 8.83 -21.34 13.79
C THR A 31 8.93 -21.80 12.33
N THR A 32 8.11 -22.75 11.88
CA THR A 32 8.18 -23.30 10.52
C THR A 32 7.20 -22.60 9.57
N PHE A 33 6.02 -22.23 10.08
CA PHE A 33 4.97 -21.51 9.33
C PHE A 33 4.71 -20.12 9.91
N GLY A 34 5.45 -19.71 10.93
CA GLY A 34 5.44 -18.34 11.39
C GLY A 34 5.63 -17.47 10.17
N ILE A 35 4.61 -16.71 9.87
CA ILE A 35 4.61 -15.70 8.84
C ILE A 35 5.92 -14.94 9.05
N LYS A 36 6.95 -15.26 8.25
CA LYS A 36 7.92 -14.23 7.94
C LYS A 36 7.03 -13.15 7.36
N GLU A 37 6.72 -12.12 8.12
CA GLU A 37 6.48 -10.83 7.52
C GLU A 37 7.74 -10.64 6.68
N ASP A 38 7.66 -11.05 5.42
CA ASP A 38 8.54 -10.51 4.42
C ASP A 38 8.37 -9.02 4.68
N GLU A 39 9.41 -8.38 5.24
CA GLU A 39 9.55 -6.94 5.15
C GLU A 39 9.50 -6.68 3.66
N ARG A 40 8.28 -6.51 3.14
CA ARG A 40 8.08 -6.13 1.75
C ARG A 40 8.74 -4.78 1.67
N VAL A 41 9.97 -4.80 1.20
CA VAL A 41 10.70 -3.58 0.93
C VAL A 41 9.88 -2.88 -0.14
N ASN A 42 9.18 -1.83 0.28
CA ASN A 42 8.43 -0.99 -0.64
C ASN A 42 9.35 0.12 -1.10
N ASP A 43 9.34 0.36 -2.40
CA ASP A 43 9.95 1.53 -2.99
C ASP A 43 8.99 2.72 -2.86
N THR A 44 9.55 3.85 -2.48
CA THR A 44 8.85 5.12 -2.60
C THR A 44 8.97 5.62 -4.04
N VAL A 45 7.84 5.82 -4.67
CA VAL A 45 7.76 6.24 -6.08
C VAL A 45 7.03 7.57 -6.15
N GLU A 46 7.64 8.53 -6.82
CA GLU A 46 7.01 9.81 -7.19
C GLU A 46 6.36 9.66 -8.57
N ILE A 47 5.07 9.94 -8.65
CA ILE A 47 4.26 9.88 -9.85
C ILE A 47 3.81 11.30 -10.18
N SER A 48 4.02 11.73 -11.43
CA SER A 48 3.64 13.05 -11.89
C SER A 48 2.44 12.97 -12.84
N PHE A 49 1.38 13.67 -12.50
CA PHE A 49 0.18 13.79 -13.32
C PHE A 49 0.04 15.21 -13.85
N PHE A 50 -0.32 15.32 -15.12
CA PHE A 50 -0.66 16.60 -15.73
C PHE A 50 -2.17 16.73 -15.84
N VAL A 51 -2.70 17.80 -15.29
CA VAL A 51 -4.14 18.08 -15.19
C VAL A 51 -4.45 19.35 -15.97
N THR A 52 -5.41 19.29 -16.87
CA THR A 52 -5.94 20.42 -17.63
C THR A 52 -7.44 20.62 -17.35
N ASP A 53 -8.14 19.52 -17.08
CA ASP A 53 -9.56 19.57 -16.79
C ASP A 53 -9.81 20.03 -15.37
N ASN A 54 -10.86 20.83 -15.18
CA ASN A 54 -11.29 21.27 -13.85
C ASN A 54 -10.19 22.01 -13.06
N PHE A 55 -9.37 22.80 -13.74
CA PHE A 55 -8.27 23.56 -13.15
C PHE A 55 -8.69 24.40 -11.94
N ASP A 56 -9.88 25.00 -11.98
CA ASP A 56 -10.43 25.82 -10.87
C ASP A 56 -10.51 25.05 -9.55
N TYR A 57 -10.69 23.74 -9.61
CA TYR A 57 -10.78 22.89 -8.42
C TYR A 57 -9.42 22.42 -7.89
N ILE A 58 -8.32 22.75 -8.56
CA ILE A 58 -6.96 22.45 -8.08
C ILE A 58 -6.70 23.12 -6.73
N SER A 59 -7.30 24.29 -6.49
CA SER A 59 -7.20 25.00 -5.22
C SER A 59 -7.82 24.26 -4.03
N LEU A 60 -8.65 23.24 -4.28
CA LEU A 60 -9.24 22.38 -3.24
C LEU A 60 -8.30 21.25 -2.81
N LEU A 61 -7.21 21.01 -3.55
CA LEU A 61 -6.20 20.02 -3.21
C LEU A 61 -5.16 20.63 -2.25
N SER A 62 -4.70 19.81 -1.33
CA SER A 62 -3.63 20.14 -0.41
C SER A 62 -2.53 19.06 -0.45
N VAL A 63 -1.30 19.48 -0.16
CA VAL A 63 -0.22 18.53 0.07
C VAL A 63 -0.59 17.65 1.27
N GLY A 64 -0.44 16.33 1.12
CA GLY A 64 -0.88 15.33 2.10
C GLY A 64 -2.26 14.71 1.80
N ASP A 65 -3.02 15.25 0.83
CA ASP A 65 -4.29 14.64 0.43
C ASP A 65 -4.06 13.28 -0.24
N GLN A 66 -4.91 12.31 0.11
CA GLN A 66 -4.88 11.00 -0.53
C GLN A 66 -5.57 11.05 -1.90
N ILE A 67 -4.85 10.58 -2.92
CA ILE A 67 -5.33 10.46 -4.30
C ILE A 67 -5.74 9.02 -4.59
N TYR A 68 -6.89 8.88 -5.20
CA TYR A 68 -7.43 7.62 -5.69
C TYR A 68 -7.57 7.69 -7.21
N ILE A 69 -7.32 6.58 -7.89
CA ILE A 69 -7.78 6.38 -9.27
C ILE A 69 -9.25 5.98 -9.21
N ASP A 70 -10.10 6.57 -10.03
CA ASP A 70 -11.53 6.24 -10.05
C ASP A 70 -11.74 4.74 -10.35
N GLY A 71 -12.60 4.10 -9.57
CA GLY A 71 -12.78 2.65 -9.61
C GLY A 71 -11.82 1.85 -8.72
N CYS A 72 -10.78 2.45 -8.15
CA CYS A 72 -9.89 1.78 -7.20
C CYS A 72 -10.38 1.93 -5.75
N ALA A 73 -10.27 0.85 -4.98
CA ALA A 73 -10.68 0.83 -3.56
C ALA A 73 -9.60 1.40 -2.63
N SER A 74 -8.32 1.30 -3.01
CA SER A 74 -7.20 1.84 -2.23
C SER A 74 -6.67 3.13 -2.83
N ALA A 75 -6.11 4.00 -1.98
CA ALA A 75 -5.41 5.18 -2.43
C ALA A 75 -4.22 4.78 -3.30
N LEU A 76 -3.95 5.57 -4.34
CA LEU A 76 -2.72 5.48 -5.13
C LEU A 76 -1.53 5.96 -4.29
N GLY A 77 -1.71 7.05 -3.57
CA GLY A 77 -0.68 7.69 -2.75
C GLY A 77 -1.15 9.03 -2.20
N GLU A 78 -0.20 9.83 -1.76
CA GLU A 78 -0.43 11.16 -1.19
C GLU A 78 0.15 12.25 -2.07
N VAL A 79 -0.56 13.38 -2.18
CA VAL A 79 -0.07 14.57 -2.88
C VAL A 79 1.19 15.09 -2.18
N SER A 80 2.31 15.09 -2.88
CA SER A 80 3.58 15.63 -2.37
C SER A 80 3.87 17.05 -2.83
N GLU A 81 3.40 17.42 -4.02
CA GLU A 81 3.60 18.76 -4.58
C GLU A 81 2.49 19.08 -5.58
N ILE A 82 2.09 20.36 -5.62
CA ILE A 82 1.13 20.90 -6.58
C ILE A 82 1.80 22.09 -7.27
N ILE A 83 2.00 22.00 -8.59
CA ILE A 83 2.55 23.08 -9.41
C ILE A 83 1.44 23.52 -10.36
N ALA A 84 0.78 24.61 -10.02
CA ALA A 84 -0.29 25.19 -10.83
C ALA A 84 0.26 26.29 -11.73
N ASP A 85 -0.15 26.28 -13.00
CA ASP A 85 0.13 27.34 -13.97
C ASP A 85 -1.20 27.97 -14.43
N ALA A 86 -1.51 29.10 -13.84
CA ALA A 86 -2.74 29.85 -14.16
C ALA A 86 -2.74 30.39 -15.60
N SER A 87 -1.57 30.55 -16.24
CA SER A 87 -1.50 31.07 -17.60
C SER A 87 -1.93 30.04 -18.64
N SER A 88 -1.71 28.77 -18.37
CA SER A 88 -2.09 27.65 -19.24
C SER A 88 -3.31 26.86 -18.69
N GLU A 89 -3.92 27.34 -17.60
CA GLU A 89 -5.01 26.62 -16.91
C GLU A 89 -4.70 25.15 -16.68
N SER A 90 -3.48 24.87 -16.23
CA SER A 90 -2.98 23.51 -16.03
C SER A 90 -2.26 23.34 -14.72
N ALA A 91 -2.14 22.11 -14.25
CA ALA A 91 -1.38 21.81 -13.06
C ALA A 91 -0.61 20.50 -13.20
N THR A 92 0.56 20.43 -12.57
CA THR A 92 1.27 19.18 -12.35
C THR A 92 1.10 18.78 -10.90
N LEU A 93 0.51 17.60 -10.69
CA LEU A 93 0.37 16.98 -9.38
C LEU A 93 1.46 15.93 -9.23
N LYS A 94 2.26 16.03 -8.17
CA LYS A 94 3.18 14.97 -7.78
C LYS A 94 2.57 14.19 -6.63
N VAL A 95 2.54 12.88 -6.79
CA VAL A 95 1.96 11.94 -5.83
C VAL A 95 3.05 10.98 -5.40
N THR A 96 3.24 10.86 -4.09
CA THR A 96 4.15 9.87 -3.51
C THR A 96 3.36 8.61 -3.19
N ALA A 97 3.77 7.50 -3.76
CA ALA A 97 3.15 6.19 -3.59
C ALA A 97 4.17 5.14 -3.12
N LEU A 98 3.68 4.08 -2.49
CA LEU A 98 4.49 2.94 -2.07
C LEU A 98 4.14 1.73 -2.95
N PHE A 99 5.14 1.16 -3.61
CA PHE A 99 4.98 -0.05 -4.41
C PHE A 99 5.99 -1.12 -3.99
N PRO A 100 5.66 -2.40 -4.15
CA PRO A 100 6.61 -3.48 -3.91
C PRO A 100 7.91 -3.28 -4.71
N HIS A 101 9.07 -3.48 -4.07
CA HIS A 101 10.39 -3.27 -4.67
C HIS A 101 10.64 -4.11 -5.94
N ASP A 102 10.03 -5.28 -6.02
CA ASP A 102 10.14 -6.23 -7.11
C ASP A 102 9.02 -6.11 -8.16
N ALA A 103 8.17 -5.08 -8.06
CA ALA A 103 7.08 -4.87 -9.00
C ALA A 103 7.60 -4.58 -10.41
N GLN A 104 7.30 -5.47 -11.35
CA GLN A 104 7.60 -5.23 -12.78
C GLN A 104 6.72 -4.14 -13.38
N VAL A 105 5.51 -3.99 -12.86
CA VAL A 105 4.54 -2.94 -13.23
C VAL A 105 3.90 -2.42 -11.96
N TYR A 106 3.94 -1.12 -11.76
CA TYR A 106 3.23 -0.47 -10.67
C TYR A 106 1.72 -0.55 -10.92
N SER A 107 0.96 -0.92 -9.91
CA SER A 107 -0.49 -1.03 -10.01
C SER A 107 -1.18 -0.54 -8.74
N ALA A 108 -2.28 0.19 -8.92
CA ALA A 108 -3.17 0.60 -7.84
C ALA A 108 -4.44 -0.26 -7.90
N SER A 109 -4.70 -1.09 -6.87
CA SER A 109 -5.86 -2.00 -6.85
C SER A 109 -6.04 -2.84 -8.12
N GLY A 110 -4.93 -3.28 -8.74
CA GLY A 110 -4.95 -4.08 -9.97
C GLY A 110 -5.04 -3.25 -11.27
N VAL A 111 -5.18 -1.93 -11.18
CA VAL A 111 -5.10 -1.03 -12.34
C VAL A 111 -3.63 -0.67 -12.57
N PRO A 112 -3.04 -1.01 -13.74
CA PRO A 112 -1.65 -0.67 -14.03
C PRO A 112 -1.47 0.85 -14.12
N VAL A 113 -0.35 1.34 -13.61
CA VAL A 113 0.02 2.76 -13.62
C VAL A 113 1.05 2.96 -14.72
N LEU A 114 0.63 3.44 -15.88
CA LEU A 114 1.44 3.51 -17.09
C LEU A 114 1.62 4.96 -17.55
N ARG A 115 2.85 5.31 -17.93
CA ARG A 115 3.15 6.64 -18.45
C ARG A 115 2.46 6.88 -19.79
N GLY A 116 1.85 8.06 -19.93
CA GLY A 116 1.12 8.48 -21.13
C GLY A 116 -0.36 8.11 -21.10
N GLU A 117 -0.79 7.31 -20.16
CA GLU A 117 -2.20 6.96 -19.98
C GLU A 117 -2.94 8.05 -19.20
N GLU A 118 -4.24 8.15 -19.47
CA GLU A 118 -5.15 9.07 -18.79
C GLU A 118 -5.88 8.35 -17.66
N TYR A 119 -5.92 8.98 -16.49
CA TYR A 119 -6.60 8.48 -15.29
C TYR A 119 -7.56 9.52 -14.76
N VAL A 120 -8.68 9.09 -14.24
CA VAL A 120 -9.55 9.95 -13.46
C VAL A 120 -9.09 9.89 -12.01
N LEU A 121 -8.49 10.99 -11.54
CA LEU A 121 -8.05 11.15 -10.18
C LEU A 121 -9.18 11.70 -9.32
N LYS A 122 -9.28 11.23 -8.09
CA LYS A 122 -10.25 11.73 -7.12
C LYS A 122 -9.66 11.81 -5.71
N THR A 123 -10.14 12.81 -4.97
CA THR A 123 -10.06 12.90 -3.51
C THR A 123 -11.46 13.05 -2.96
N LEU A 124 -11.59 13.43 -1.70
CA LEU A 124 -12.89 13.73 -1.09
C LEU A 124 -13.61 14.90 -1.81
N ASN A 125 -12.86 15.93 -2.25
CA ASN A 125 -13.38 17.19 -2.76
C ASN A 125 -12.98 17.50 -4.21
N PHE A 126 -12.24 16.60 -4.85
CA PHE A 126 -11.67 16.82 -6.18
C PHE A 126 -11.88 15.61 -7.06
N LYS A 127 -12.24 15.82 -8.32
CA LYS A 127 -12.28 14.81 -9.37
C LYS A 127 -11.92 15.44 -10.69
N SER A 128 -10.88 14.91 -11.37
CA SER A 128 -10.44 15.38 -12.67
C SER A 128 -9.74 14.30 -13.45
N SER A 129 -9.78 14.40 -14.80
CA SER A 129 -8.90 13.65 -15.68
C SER A 129 -7.48 14.19 -15.58
N ALA A 130 -6.51 13.28 -15.62
CA ALA A 130 -5.10 13.61 -15.55
C ALA A 130 -4.27 12.62 -16.37
N THR A 131 -3.33 13.12 -17.13
CA THR A 131 -2.37 12.30 -17.89
C THR A 131 -1.14 12.03 -17.03
N LEU A 132 -0.75 10.76 -16.92
CA LEU A 132 0.47 10.38 -16.21
C LEU A 132 1.69 10.74 -17.08
N THR A 133 2.49 11.71 -16.64
CA THR A 133 3.63 12.22 -17.39
C THR A 133 4.97 11.64 -16.94
N GLY A 134 5.07 11.22 -15.69
CA GLY A 134 6.32 10.72 -15.12
C GLY A 134 6.14 9.74 -13.99
N ILE A 135 7.07 8.79 -13.89
CA ILE A 135 7.22 7.88 -12.74
C ILE A 135 8.71 7.89 -12.40
N ARG A 136 9.03 8.14 -11.14
CA ARG A 136 10.40 8.19 -10.63
C ARG A 136 10.49 7.49 -9.29
N THR A 137 11.39 6.53 -9.15
CA THR A 137 11.71 5.92 -7.87
C THR A 137 12.54 6.89 -7.02
N VAL A 138 12.09 7.17 -5.80
CA VAL A 138 12.80 8.01 -4.84
C VAL A 138 13.61 7.08 -3.94
N THR A 139 14.89 6.92 -4.24
CA THR A 139 15.79 6.14 -3.39
C THR A 139 16.08 6.94 -2.11
N LYS A 140 16.05 6.30 -0.93
CA LYS A 140 16.31 6.92 0.39
C LYS A 140 17.63 7.72 0.50
N ALA A 141 18.54 7.58 -0.46
CA ALA A 141 19.81 8.34 -0.49
C ALA A 141 19.62 9.85 -0.74
N THR A 142 18.48 10.28 -1.31
CA THR A 142 18.25 11.69 -1.66
C THR A 142 17.76 12.50 -0.45
N LEU A 143 17.20 11.85 0.57
CA LEU A 143 16.66 12.54 1.76
C LEU A 143 17.73 12.95 2.78
N LYS A 144 18.94 12.38 2.71
CA LYS A 144 20.01 12.66 3.68
C LYS A 144 20.80 13.95 3.39
N ASN A 145 20.64 14.53 2.19
CA ASN A 145 21.37 15.75 1.78
C ASN A 145 20.58 17.05 1.98
N SER A 146 19.36 17.00 2.50
CA SER A 146 18.54 18.20 2.72
C SER A 146 18.50 18.67 4.19
N GLU A 147 19.06 17.88 5.13
CA GLU A 147 19.09 18.24 6.55
C GLU A 147 20.42 18.92 7.00
N ASP A 148 21.42 19.01 6.11
CA ASP A 148 22.74 19.63 6.41
C ASP A 148 22.98 20.94 5.62
N LYS A 149 21.97 21.82 5.54
CA LYS A 149 22.22 23.19 5.08
C LYS A 149 21.44 24.22 5.90
#